data_0bf8642a6cd943bb6b7160e1e93ca209
#
_entry.id   0bf8642a6cd943bb6b7160e1e93ca209
#
_cell.length_a   1.000
_cell.length_b   1.000
_cell.length_c   1.000
_cell.angle_alpha   90.00
_cell.angle_beta   90.00
_cell.angle_gamma   90.00
#
_symmetry.space_group_name_H-M   'P 1'
#
loop_
_entity.id
_entity.type
_entity.pdbx_description
1 polymer ?
#
loop_
_entity_poly.entity_id
_entity_poly.type
_entity_poly.pdbx_seq_one_letter_code
_entity_poly.pdbx_strand_id
1 'polypeptide(L)'
;IENHVLELIGPDEANNFWELYRSNYVAQADIDKIAEWGFNHLRVPFHYKQFYDSTGTETPIGYAIIDELITWCQPHNIYIILDMHCAPGAQNGGPISDSDGIARLWLEDSYKELTIQIWKEIATYYADHTLIAGYDLINEPVLPSGVSLEEFKQLYVDITEAIREVDNNHLIWIEGNWYGTDFAGLTPPW
;
A
#
# COMPACT_ATOMS: atom_id res chain seq x y z
N ILE A 1 2.07 -14.59 11.23
CA ILE A 1 1.77 -15.80 10.43
C ILE A 1 3.06 -16.37 9.84
N GLU A 2 3.88 -15.57 9.13
CA GLU A 2 5.11 -16.02 8.45
C GLU A 2 6.08 -16.73 9.41
N ASN A 3 6.41 -16.12 10.54
CA ASN A 3 7.28 -16.73 11.56
C ASN A 3 6.73 -18.06 12.06
N HIS A 4 5.41 -18.19 12.21
CA HIS A 4 4.79 -19.43 12.67
C HIS A 4 4.84 -20.54 11.62
N VAL A 5 4.67 -20.21 10.35
CA VAL A 5 4.87 -21.17 9.24
C VAL A 5 6.34 -21.63 9.22
N LEU A 6 7.28 -20.69 9.32
CA LEU A 6 8.71 -20.96 9.38
C LEU A 6 9.08 -21.91 10.53
N GLU A 7 8.52 -21.69 11.74
CA GLU A 7 8.72 -22.55 12.91
C GLU A 7 8.16 -23.96 12.71
N LEU A 8 7.01 -24.09 12.02
CA LEU A 8 6.32 -25.37 11.83
C LEU A 8 6.97 -26.28 10.80
N ILE A 9 7.43 -25.72 9.68
CA ILE A 9 7.85 -26.53 8.52
C ILE A 9 9.31 -26.27 8.10
N GLY A 10 10.01 -25.35 8.76
CA GLY A 10 11.39 -25.00 8.43
C GLY A 10 11.53 -24.03 7.26
N PRO A 11 12.73 -23.45 7.05
CA PRO A 11 12.92 -22.34 6.12
C PRO A 11 12.66 -22.71 4.65
N ASP A 12 13.15 -23.85 4.19
CA ASP A 12 13.04 -24.23 2.78
C ASP A 12 11.58 -24.51 2.40
N GLU A 13 10.86 -25.26 3.22
CA GLU A 13 9.44 -25.56 3.01
C GLU A 13 8.56 -24.32 3.22
N ALA A 14 8.92 -23.41 4.12
CA ALA A 14 8.22 -22.14 4.30
C ALA A 14 8.37 -21.24 3.06
N ASN A 15 9.54 -21.16 2.46
CA ASN A 15 9.76 -20.41 1.22
C ASN A 15 8.93 -21.00 0.09
N ASN A 16 8.96 -22.32 -0.13
CA ASN A 16 8.15 -23.02 -1.13
C ASN A 16 6.64 -22.79 -0.90
N PHE A 17 6.20 -22.86 0.37
CA PHE A 17 4.81 -22.56 0.73
C PHE A 17 4.39 -21.14 0.30
N TRP A 18 5.23 -20.14 0.59
CA TRP A 18 4.90 -18.76 0.26
C TRP A 18 4.97 -18.46 -1.24
N GLU A 19 5.87 -19.12 -1.98
CA GLU A 19 5.88 -19.04 -3.45
C GLU A 19 4.60 -19.63 -4.05
N LEU A 20 4.19 -20.82 -3.61
CA LEU A 20 2.95 -21.46 -4.03
C LEU A 20 1.71 -20.65 -3.62
N TYR A 21 1.70 -20.08 -2.41
CA TYR A 21 0.61 -19.23 -1.97
C TYR A 21 0.46 -18.01 -2.89
N ARG A 22 1.54 -17.26 -3.12
CA ARG A 22 1.51 -16.07 -4.00
C ARG A 22 1.10 -16.40 -5.42
N SER A 23 1.59 -17.49 -5.99
CA SER A 23 1.26 -17.90 -7.37
C SER A 23 -0.17 -18.42 -7.55
N ASN A 24 -0.90 -18.70 -6.47
CA ASN A 24 -2.25 -19.26 -6.53
C ASN A 24 -3.31 -18.39 -5.83
N TYR A 25 -2.93 -17.34 -5.10
CA TYR A 25 -3.86 -16.52 -4.34
C TYR A 25 -4.69 -15.60 -5.25
N VAL A 26 -4.04 -14.95 -6.20
CA VAL A 26 -4.67 -14.20 -7.30
C VAL A 26 -4.00 -14.68 -8.59
N ALA A 27 -4.78 -15.02 -9.58
CA ALA A 27 -4.31 -15.49 -10.87
C ALA A 27 -4.99 -14.73 -12.01
N GLN A 28 -4.45 -14.84 -13.23
CA GLN A 28 -5.06 -14.22 -14.41
C GLN A 28 -6.55 -14.57 -14.56
N ALA A 29 -6.94 -15.81 -14.26
CA ALA A 29 -8.35 -16.24 -14.35
C ALA A 29 -9.30 -15.44 -13.44
N ASP A 30 -8.81 -14.92 -12.31
CA ASP A 30 -9.60 -14.06 -11.42
C ASP A 30 -9.82 -12.70 -12.08
N ILE A 31 -8.80 -12.15 -12.74
CA ILE A 31 -8.90 -10.88 -13.47
C ILE A 31 -9.82 -11.02 -14.69
N ASP A 32 -9.70 -12.11 -15.43
CA ASP A 32 -10.60 -12.42 -16.54
C ASP A 32 -12.07 -12.48 -16.07
N LYS A 33 -12.29 -13.07 -14.88
CA LYS A 33 -13.63 -13.17 -14.28
C LYS A 33 -14.18 -11.81 -13.81
N ILE A 34 -13.35 -10.96 -13.23
CA ILE A 34 -13.69 -9.60 -12.84
C ILE A 34 -14.08 -8.78 -14.08
N ALA A 35 -13.34 -8.92 -15.18
CA ALA A 35 -13.66 -8.30 -16.45
C ALA A 35 -15.00 -8.79 -17.02
N GLU A 36 -15.27 -10.11 -16.98
CA GLU A 36 -16.54 -10.69 -17.39
C GLU A 36 -17.73 -10.12 -16.61
N TRP A 37 -17.54 -9.79 -15.32
CA TRP A 37 -18.55 -9.16 -14.48
C TRP A 37 -18.72 -7.66 -14.76
N GLY A 38 -17.90 -7.08 -15.61
CA GLY A 38 -17.99 -5.67 -16.03
C GLY A 38 -17.32 -4.67 -15.09
N PHE A 39 -16.48 -5.12 -14.17
CA PHE A 39 -15.64 -4.21 -13.38
C PHE A 39 -14.51 -3.65 -14.25
N ASN A 40 -14.19 -2.38 -14.05
CA ASN A 40 -13.17 -1.65 -14.82
C ASN A 40 -12.04 -1.10 -13.96
N HIS A 41 -12.02 -1.38 -12.67
CA HIS A 41 -10.92 -1.04 -11.78
C HIS A 41 -10.80 -2.03 -10.62
N LEU A 42 -9.59 -2.10 -10.06
CA LEU A 42 -9.23 -2.86 -8.87
C LEU A 42 -8.56 -1.93 -7.87
N ARG A 43 -8.92 -2.04 -6.60
CA ARG A 43 -8.12 -1.52 -5.50
C ARG A 43 -7.23 -2.65 -5.00
N VAL A 44 -5.92 -2.44 -5.02
CA VAL A 44 -4.91 -3.48 -4.76
C VAL A 44 -4.18 -3.16 -3.47
N PRO A 45 -4.58 -3.80 -2.36
CA PRO A 45 -3.94 -3.60 -1.07
C PRO A 45 -2.56 -4.25 -1.05
N PHE A 46 -1.56 -3.50 -0.59
CA PHE A 46 -0.22 -4.02 -0.40
C PHE A 46 0.32 -3.71 0.99
N HIS A 47 1.26 -4.54 1.43
CA HIS A 47 2.04 -4.32 2.62
C HIS A 47 3.37 -3.67 2.26
N TYR A 48 3.81 -2.64 2.99
CA TYR A 48 5.07 -1.95 2.72
C TYR A 48 6.29 -2.89 2.64
N LYS A 49 6.27 -4.02 3.36
CA LYS A 49 7.32 -5.04 3.33
C LYS A 49 7.52 -5.73 1.97
N GLN A 50 6.62 -5.52 1.02
CA GLN A 50 6.82 -5.96 -0.36
C GLN A 50 7.80 -5.06 -1.12
N PHE A 51 8.03 -3.84 -0.63
CA PHE A 51 8.95 -2.86 -1.21
C PHE A 51 10.21 -2.65 -0.35
N TYR A 52 10.11 -2.87 0.96
CA TYR A 52 11.22 -2.75 1.92
C TYR A 52 11.18 -3.90 2.92
N ASP A 53 12.28 -4.60 3.09
CA ASP A 53 12.40 -5.68 4.07
C ASP A 53 12.49 -5.15 5.52
N SER A 54 12.55 -6.07 6.47
CA SER A 54 12.64 -5.74 7.90
C SER A 54 13.95 -5.06 8.30
N THR A 55 14.94 -5.00 7.41
CA THR A 55 16.22 -4.30 7.62
C THR A 55 16.21 -2.89 7.03
N GLY A 56 15.12 -2.49 6.36
CA GLY A 56 15.01 -1.24 5.63
C GLY A 56 15.71 -1.27 4.27
N THR A 57 15.92 -2.46 3.71
CA THR A 57 16.48 -2.62 2.36
C THR A 57 15.36 -2.77 1.34
N GLU A 58 15.45 -2.01 0.24
CA GLU A 58 14.51 -2.11 -0.88
C GLU A 58 14.47 -3.53 -1.46
N THR A 59 13.26 -3.99 -1.80
CA THR A 59 13.02 -5.28 -2.45
C THR A 59 12.22 -5.10 -3.74
N PRO A 60 12.48 -5.88 -4.79
CA PRO A 60 11.73 -5.78 -6.05
C PRO A 60 10.39 -6.56 -6.02
N ILE A 61 10.02 -7.19 -4.92
CA ILE A 61 8.89 -8.12 -4.85
C ILE A 61 7.58 -7.41 -5.17
N GLY A 62 7.34 -6.23 -4.61
CA GLY A 62 6.11 -5.46 -4.83
C GLY A 62 5.97 -5.06 -6.30
N TYR A 63 7.03 -4.58 -6.92
CA TYR A 63 7.03 -4.22 -8.34
C TYR A 63 6.73 -5.41 -9.23
N ALA A 64 7.37 -6.56 -9.00
CA ALA A 64 7.15 -7.76 -9.79
C ALA A 64 5.70 -8.26 -9.74
N ILE A 65 5.06 -8.22 -8.56
CA ILE A 65 3.65 -8.60 -8.38
C ILE A 65 2.72 -7.63 -9.12
N ILE A 66 2.97 -6.33 -9.00
CA ILE A 66 2.13 -5.31 -9.64
C ILE A 66 2.30 -5.34 -11.16
N ASP A 67 3.52 -5.52 -11.68
CA ASP A 67 3.80 -5.62 -13.11
C ASP A 67 3.11 -6.85 -13.73
N GLU A 68 3.10 -7.97 -13.02
CA GLU A 68 2.34 -9.15 -13.45
C GLU A 68 0.83 -8.88 -13.47
N LEU A 69 0.28 -8.26 -12.44
CA LEU A 69 -1.12 -7.85 -12.38
C LEU A 69 -1.48 -6.89 -13.53
N ILE A 70 -0.61 -5.94 -13.86
CA ILE A 70 -0.78 -5.02 -14.98
C ILE A 70 -0.91 -5.81 -16.30
N THR A 71 -0.08 -6.84 -16.52
CA THR A 71 -0.18 -7.67 -17.74
C THR A 71 -1.52 -8.40 -17.85
N TRP A 72 -2.11 -8.81 -16.72
CA TRP A 72 -3.43 -9.44 -16.69
C TRP A 72 -4.57 -8.44 -16.89
N CYS A 73 -4.43 -7.20 -16.37
CA CYS A 73 -5.43 -6.15 -16.48
C CYS A 73 -5.46 -5.48 -17.86
N GLN A 74 -4.32 -5.41 -18.55
CA GLN A 74 -4.16 -4.69 -19.81
C GLN A 74 -5.14 -5.12 -20.91
N PRO A 75 -5.37 -6.43 -21.20
CA PRO A 75 -6.31 -6.86 -22.24
C PRO A 75 -7.76 -6.42 -21.99
N HIS A 76 -8.09 -6.16 -20.73
CA HIS A 76 -9.43 -5.82 -20.27
C HIS A 76 -9.64 -4.32 -20.00
N ASN A 77 -8.59 -3.51 -20.10
CA ASN A 77 -8.59 -2.10 -19.70
C ASN A 77 -9.08 -1.90 -18.25
N ILE A 78 -8.65 -2.77 -17.32
CA ILE A 78 -8.94 -2.64 -15.90
C ILE A 78 -7.87 -1.76 -15.26
N TYR A 79 -8.29 -0.66 -14.65
CA TYR A 79 -7.41 0.27 -13.94
C TYR A 79 -7.06 -0.26 -12.54
N ILE A 80 -5.89 0.12 -12.05
CA ILE A 80 -5.35 -0.31 -10.75
C ILE A 80 -5.19 0.91 -9.84
N ILE A 81 -5.74 0.83 -8.64
CA ILE A 81 -5.49 1.76 -7.54
C ILE A 81 -4.58 1.04 -6.55
N LEU A 82 -3.38 1.56 -6.35
CA LEU A 82 -2.44 1.02 -5.37
C LEU A 82 -2.77 1.54 -3.98
N ASP A 83 -3.02 0.65 -3.04
CA ASP A 83 -3.41 0.96 -1.67
C ASP A 83 -2.35 0.49 -0.68
N MET A 84 -1.72 1.44 0.03
CA MET A 84 -0.86 1.09 1.15
C MET A 84 -1.70 0.65 2.35
N HIS A 85 -2.04 -0.62 2.37
CA HIS A 85 -2.91 -1.23 3.37
C HIS A 85 -2.24 -1.45 4.72
N CYS A 86 -0.93 -1.69 4.70
CA CYS A 86 -0.09 -1.77 5.89
C CYS A 86 1.11 -0.85 5.71
N ALA A 87 1.09 0.30 6.38
CA ALA A 87 2.16 1.28 6.34
C ALA A 87 3.30 0.94 7.33
N PRO A 88 4.52 1.46 7.12
CA PRO A 88 5.59 1.38 8.11
C PRO A 88 5.13 1.82 9.50
N GLY A 89 5.41 1.01 10.51
CA GLY A 89 5.02 1.31 11.90
C GLY A 89 3.53 1.16 12.21
N ALA A 90 2.70 0.74 11.26
CA ALA A 90 1.24 0.60 11.33
C ALA A 90 0.48 1.94 11.49
N GLN A 91 -0.54 2.14 10.69
CA GLN A 91 -1.37 3.35 10.67
C GLN A 91 -2.55 3.32 11.66
N ASN A 92 -2.86 2.16 12.20
CA ASN A 92 -3.84 1.96 13.28
C ASN A 92 -3.41 0.84 14.21
N GLY A 93 -4.10 0.68 15.34
CA GLY A 93 -3.78 -0.38 16.32
C GLY A 93 -4.37 -1.75 16.00
N GLY A 94 -5.01 -1.91 14.84
CA GLY A 94 -5.69 -3.15 14.44
C GLY A 94 -4.78 -4.14 13.73
N PRO A 95 -5.19 -5.41 13.64
CA PRO A 95 -4.42 -6.45 12.96
C PRO A 95 -4.33 -6.25 11.44
N ILE A 96 -5.22 -5.45 10.84
CA ILE A 96 -5.21 -5.14 9.41
C ILE A 96 -4.01 -4.29 8.98
N SER A 97 -3.39 -3.56 9.90
CA SER A 97 -2.18 -2.77 9.66
C SER A 97 -0.88 -3.48 10.08
N ASP A 98 -0.94 -4.78 10.38
CA ASP A 98 0.17 -5.57 10.95
C ASP A 98 0.71 -4.99 12.27
N SER A 99 -0.19 -4.39 13.06
CA SER A 99 0.13 -3.72 14.32
C SER A 99 0.22 -4.71 15.49
N ASP A 100 1.07 -4.39 16.45
CA ASP A 100 1.10 -5.01 17.77
C ASP A 100 0.20 -4.28 18.81
N GLY A 101 -0.71 -3.44 18.33
CA GLY A 101 -1.62 -2.62 19.13
C GLY A 101 -1.24 -1.13 19.17
N ILE A 102 -0.12 -0.75 18.55
CA ILE A 102 0.39 0.64 18.55
C ILE A 102 0.54 1.15 17.13
N ALA A 103 -0.07 2.28 16.81
CA ALA A 103 0.04 2.96 15.52
C ALA A 103 1.30 3.86 15.50
N ARG A 104 2.48 3.25 15.34
CA ARG A 104 3.78 3.94 15.42
C ARG A 104 4.05 4.86 14.24
N LEU A 105 3.40 4.67 13.11
CA LEU A 105 3.50 5.59 11.98
C LEU A 105 3.34 7.05 12.42
N TRP A 106 2.44 7.30 13.35
CA TRP A 106 2.14 8.66 13.83
C TRP A 106 3.10 9.17 14.92
N LEU A 107 3.82 8.26 15.57
CA LEU A 107 4.64 8.54 16.76
C LEU A 107 6.14 8.66 16.45
N GLU A 108 6.60 8.08 15.34
CA GLU A 108 8.02 7.96 15.01
C GLU A 108 8.29 8.49 13.60
N ASP A 109 9.12 9.54 13.50
CA ASP A 109 9.39 10.21 12.21
C ASP A 109 10.04 9.29 11.19
N SER A 110 10.84 8.32 11.63
CA SER A 110 11.45 7.32 10.73
C SER A 110 10.43 6.51 9.92
N TYR A 111 9.25 6.21 10.48
CA TYR A 111 8.19 5.53 9.74
C TYR A 111 7.46 6.46 8.76
N LYS A 112 7.29 7.74 9.12
CA LYS A 112 6.75 8.76 8.22
C LYS A 112 7.68 8.96 7.02
N GLU A 113 8.99 9.14 7.28
CA GLU A 113 10.01 9.29 6.25
C GLU A 113 10.05 8.09 5.30
N LEU A 114 10.01 6.86 5.83
CA LEU A 114 9.96 5.65 5.03
C LEU A 114 8.68 5.56 4.19
N THR A 115 7.53 5.96 4.75
CA THR A 115 6.26 5.99 4.01
C THR A 115 6.32 6.97 2.83
N ILE A 116 6.87 8.17 3.04
CA ILE A 116 7.07 9.18 2.00
C ILE A 116 8.00 8.64 0.91
N GLN A 117 9.12 8.02 1.31
CA GLN A 117 10.10 7.45 0.38
C GLN A 117 9.48 6.35 -0.49
N ILE A 118 8.77 5.38 0.11
CA ILE A 118 8.10 4.29 -0.61
C ILE A 118 7.14 4.85 -1.66
N TRP A 119 6.30 5.82 -1.31
CA TRP A 119 5.37 6.41 -2.25
C TRP A 119 6.06 7.16 -3.39
N LYS A 120 7.12 7.89 -3.10
CA LYS A 120 7.91 8.57 -4.14
C LYS A 120 8.53 7.57 -5.13
N GLU A 121 9.04 6.45 -4.64
CA GLU A 121 9.64 5.40 -5.48
C GLU A 121 8.59 4.67 -6.32
N ILE A 122 7.45 4.29 -5.73
CA ILE A 122 6.32 3.71 -6.46
C ILE A 122 5.82 4.67 -7.55
N ALA A 123 5.63 5.94 -7.20
CA ALA A 123 5.20 6.96 -8.15
C ALA A 123 6.25 7.19 -9.26
N THR A 124 7.54 7.15 -8.94
CA THR A 124 8.61 7.24 -9.96
C THR A 124 8.56 6.07 -10.93
N TYR A 125 8.35 4.86 -10.42
CA TYR A 125 8.33 3.65 -11.24
C TYR A 125 7.12 3.60 -12.16
N TYR A 126 5.94 4.05 -11.69
CA TYR A 126 4.69 3.97 -12.44
C TYR A 126 4.22 5.29 -13.06
N ALA A 127 5.02 6.38 -13.02
CA ALA A 127 4.63 7.72 -13.48
C ALA A 127 4.00 7.79 -14.88
N ASP A 128 4.46 6.93 -15.80
CA ASP A 128 3.98 6.87 -17.19
C ASP A 128 3.02 5.71 -17.46
N HIS A 129 2.62 4.96 -16.41
CA HIS A 129 1.84 3.73 -16.60
C HIS A 129 0.34 3.98 -16.58
N THR A 130 -0.29 4.07 -17.75
CA THR A 130 -1.68 4.51 -17.93
C THR A 130 -2.76 3.61 -17.33
N LEU A 131 -2.44 2.37 -16.91
CA LEU A 131 -3.39 1.50 -16.21
C LEU A 131 -3.35 1.69 -14.68
N ILE A 132 -2.32 2.33 -14.14
CA ILE A 132 -2.36 2.79 -12.76
C ILE A 132 -3.30 4.00 -12.72
N ALA A 133 -4.40 3.91 -12.01
CA ALA A 133 -5.33 5.02 -11.84
C ALA A 133 -4.83 6.03 -10.80
N GLY A 134 -4.12 5.52 -9.79
CA GLY A 134 -3.53 6.35 -8.75
C GLY A 134 -3.21 5.61 -7.46
N TYR A 135 -3.00 6.37 -6.41
CA TYR A 135 -2.41 5.99 -5.15
C TYR A 135 -3.34 6.28 -3.98
N ASP A 136 -3.70 5.27 -3.22
CA ASP A 136 -4.44 5.36 -1.96
C ASP A 136 -3.42 5.32 -0.82
N LEU A 137 -3.16 6.48 -0.24
CA LEU A 137 -1.91 6.72 0.47
C LEU A 137 -1.77 5.95 1.78
N ILE A 138 -2.85 5.86 2.57
CA ILE A 138 -2.85 5.20 3.88
C ILE A 138 -4.24 4.65 4.15
N ASN A 139 -4.38 3.33 4.19
CA ASN A 139 -5.65 2.66 4.47
C ASN A 139 -6.08 2.81 5.93
N GLU A 140 -7.30 3.23 6.16
CA GLU A 140 -7.98 3.22 7.46
C GLU A 140 -7.15 3.75 8.64
N PRO A 141 -6.64 5.00 8.59
CA PRO A 141 -5.84 5.54 9.68
C PRO A 141 -6.65 5.73 10.96
N VAL A 142 -6.00 5.47 12.11
CA VAL A 142 -6.54 5.82 13.43
C VAL A 142 -5.45 6.48 14.26
N LEU A 143 -5.62 7.74 14.54
CA LEU A 143 -4.65 8.54 15.29
C LEU A 143 -4.62 8.12 16.75
N PRO A 144 -3.43 7.84 17.33
CA PRO A 144 -3.29 7.64 18.75
C PRO A 144 -3.49 8.96 19.53
N SER A 145 -3.78 8.81 20.81
CA SER A 145 -3.91 9.98 21.70
C SER A 145 -2.65 10.85 21.69
N GLY A 146 -2.82 12.15 21.53
CA GLY A 146 -1.74 13.13 21.52
C GLY A 146 -1.23 13.51 20.12
N VAL A 147 -1.60 12.80 19.09
CA VAL A 147 -1.33 13.19 17.69
C VAL A 147 -2.42 14.16 17.23
N SER A 148 -2.03 15.30 16.71
CA SER A 148 -2.94 16.35 16.24
C SER A 148 -3.44 16.10 14.82
N LEU A 149 -4.59 16.71 14.48
CA LEU A 149 -5.09 16.68 13.08
C LEU A 149 -4.15 17.43 12.12
N GLU A 150 -3.35 18.37 12.61
CA GLU A 150 -2.36 19.06 11.79
C GLU A 150 -1.20 18.13 11.42
N GLU A 151 -0.68 17.33 12.36
CA GLU A 151 0.34 16.29 12.08
C GLU A 151 -0.20 15.24 11.12
N PHE A 152 -1.46 14.85 11.28
CA PHE A 152 -2.15 13.93 10.36
C PHE A 152 -2.17 14.47 8.93
N LYS A 153 -2.66 15.68 8.77
CA LYS A 153 -2.70 16.38 7.49
C LYS A 153 -1.29 16.57 6.90
N GLN A 154 -0.32 16.94 7.73
CA GLN A 154 1.04 17.23 7.27
C GLN A 154 1.67 16.00 6.61
N LEU A 155 1.48 14.80 7.17
CA LEU A 155 1.99 13.58 6.53
C LEU A 155 1.39 13.36 5.13
N TYR A 156 0.10 13.59 4.95
CA TYR A 156 -0.52 13.50 3.61
C TYR A 156 0.02 14.56 2.64
N VAL A 157 0.28 15.78 3.13
CA VAL A 157 0.93 16.84 2.34
C VAL A 157 2.31 16.39 1.89
N ASP A 158 3.14 15.93 2.83
CA ASP A 158 4.52 15.51 2.57
C ASP A 158 4.58 14.34 1.55
N ILE A 159 3.70 13.34 1.71
CA ILE A 159 3.60 12.23 0.73
C ILE A 159 3.16 12.76 -0.64
N THR A 160 2.13 13.61 -0.67
CA THR A 160 1.60 14.17 -1.92
C THR A 160 2.65 15.00 -2.63
N GLU A 161 3.39 15.86 -1.94
CA GLU A 161 4.46 16.67 -2.50
C GLU A 161 5.57 15.78 -3.07
N ALA A 162 5.99 14.75 -2.34
CA ALA A 162 7.00 13.80 -2.81
C ALA A 162 6.57 13.03 -4.08
N ILE A 163 5.30 12.63 -4.16
CA ILE A 163 4.72 12.04 -5.38
C ILE A 163 4.73 13.06 -6.51
N ARG A 164 4.29 14.30 -6.28
CA ARG A 164 4.17 15.34 -7.30
C ARG A 164 5.51 15.86 -7.83
N GLU A 165 6.62 15.59 -7.15
CA GLU A 165 7.95 15.82 -7.73
C GLU A 165 8.25 14.91 -8.94
N VAL A 166 7.61 13.74 -9.04
CA VAL A 166 7.91 12.72 -10.05
C VAL A 166 6.71 12.33 -10.91
N ASP A 167 5.49 12.52 -10.41
CA ASP A 167 4.25 12.13 -11.08
C ASP A 167 3.16 13.18 -10.87
N ASN A 168 2.76 13.83 -11.96
CA ASN A 168 1.71 14.87 -11.98
C ASN A 168 0.37 14.37 -12.53
N ASN A 169 0.25 13.09 -12.90
CA ASN A 169 -0.87 12.57 -13.67
C ASN A 169 -1.83 11.73 -12.83
N HIS A 170 -1.30 10.86 -11.98
CA HIS A 170 -2.12 9.89 -11.26
C HIS A 170 -2.94 10.55 -10.14
N LEU A 171 -4.13 9.98 -9.89
CA LEU A 171 -5.00 10.42 -8.80
C LEU A 171 -4.37 10.04 -7.44
N ILE A 172 -4.69 10.84 -6.44
CA ILE A 172 -4.31 10.55 -5.05
C ILE A 172 -5.59 10.43 -4.23
N TRP A 173 -5.73 9.33 -3.51
CA TRP A 173 -6.79 9.12 -2.53
C TRP A 173 -6.26 9.33 -1.12
N ILE A 174 -7.06 9.98 -0.33
CA ILE A 174 -6.77 10.28 1.08
C ILE A 174 -7.95 9.79 1.89
N GLU A 175 -7.65 8.96 2.87
CA GLU A 175 -8.65 8.49 3.81
C GLU A 175 -8.68 9.36 5.07
N GLY A 176 -9.88 9.51 5.65
CA GLY A 176 -10.05 10.22 6.92
C GLY A 176 -9.60 9.39 8.12
N ASN A 177 -9.42 10.05 9.28
CA ASN A 177 -9.23 9.38 10.56
C ASN A 177 -10.43 8.45 10.90
N TRP A 178 -10.30 7.64 11.95
CA TRP A 178 -11.32 6.68 12.38
C TRP A 178 -11.77 5.76 11.24
N TYR A 179 -10.81 5.00 10.68
CA TYR A 179 -11.08 4.02 9.62
C TYR A 179 -11.72 4.66 8.36
N GLY A 180 -11.19 5.81 7.93
CA GLY A 180 -11.65 6.51 6.74
C GLY A 180 -12.95 7.31 6.90
N THR A 181 -13.46 7.51 8.12
CA THR A 181 -14.79 8.10 8.34
C THR A 181 -14.78 9.55 8.80
N ASP A 182 -13.69 10.04 9.40
CA ASP A 182 -13.56 11.40 9.92
C ASP A 182 -12.54 12.22 9.11
N PHE A 183 -13.03 13.17 8.34
CA PHE A 183 -12.25 14.08 7.48
C PHE A 183 -11.92 15.41 8.16
N ALA A 184 -12.10 15.54 9.48
CA ALA A 184 -11.71 16.73 10.21
C ALA A 184 -10.20 17.02 9.98
N GLY A 185 -9.88 18.29 9.72
CA GLY A 185 -8.51 18.72 9.38
C GLY A 185 -8.08 18.50 7.93
N LEU A 186 -8.76 17.67 7.16
CA LEU A 186 -8.47 17.40 5.75
C LEU A 186 -9.31 18.28 4.82
N THR A 187 -9.14 19.58 4.91
CA THR A 187 -9.87 20.55 4.04
C THR A 187 -8.98 21.02 2.89
N PRO A 188 -9.39 20.80 1.60
CA PRO A 188 -8.67 21.37 0.47
C PRO A 188 -8.82 22.90 0.39
N PRO A 189 -7.96 23.60 -0.40
CA PRO A 189 -6.81 23.11 -1.16
C PRO A 189 -5.55 22.97 -0.30
N TRP A 190 -4.73 21.98 -0.58
CA TRP A 190 -3.43 21.72 0.06
C TRP A 190 -2.51 20.92 -0.87
#